data_d9e8816438cfdbed716cb70be9473506
#
_entry.id   d9e8816438cfdbed716cb70be9473506
#
_cell.length_a   1.000
_cell.length_b   1.000
_cell.length_c   1.000
_cell.angle_alpha   90.00
_cell.angle_beta   90.00
_cell.angle_gamma   90.00
#
_symmetry.space_group_name_H-M   'P 1'
#
loop_
_entity.id
_entity.type
_entity.pdbx_description
1 polymer ?
#
loop_
_entity_poly.entity_id
_entity_poly.type
_entity_poly.pdbx_seq_one_letter_code
_entity_poly.pdbx_strand_id
1 'polypeptide(L)'
;GYTNIVTRTHAELDLTDQAAVARFFAEERPDYVFVAAARVGGIMANSIYRGQFIYENIVLAANVIHHAWLNGAKKLLFLGSTCIYPREAPQPMPEDCLLTSPLEYTNEPYAVSKIAGMKMCEAYNMQYGTDFIAVMPTNLYGPNDNFDLERSHVLPALIRKMHLGHALESGDEAA
;
A
#
# COMPACT_ATOMS: atom_id res chain seq x y z
N GLY A 1 -9.66 -22.20 0.76
CA GLY A 1 -8.72 -21.08 0.55
C GLY A 1 -7.44 -21.56 -0.13
N TYR A 2 -6.57 -20.65 -0.50
CA TYR A 2 -5.26 -20.99 -1.07
C TYR A 2 -4.36 -21.62 0.00
N THR A 3 -3.65 -22.68 -0.36
CA THR A 3 -2.78 -23.44 0.54
C THR A 3 -1.30 -23.30 0.17
N ASN A 4 -1.00 -22.96 -1.08
CA ASN A 4 0.36 -22.71 -1.57
C ASN A 4 0.59 -21.19 -1.61
N ILE A 5 0.95 -20.61 -0.46
CA ILE A 5 1.20 -19.18 -0.31
C ILE A 5 2.70 -18.94 -0.27
N VAL A 6 3.19 -18.11 -1.19
CA VAL A 6 4.59 -17.71 -1.26
C VAL A 6 4.71 -16.28 -0.76
N THR A 7 5.54 -16.06 0.24
CA THR A 7 5.86 -14.74 0.79
C THR A 7 7.36 -14.57 0.91
N ARG A 8 7.84 -13.32 0.87
CA ARG A 8 9.23 -12.94 1.13
C ARG A 8 9.27 -11.73 2.03
N THR A 9 10.22 -11.68 2.92
CA THR A 9 10.54 -10.46 3.65
C THR A 9 11.26 -9.47 2.74
N HIS A 10 11.30 -8.20 3.13
CA HIS A 10 12.06 -7.18 2.38
C HIS A 10 13.56 -7.53 2.26
N ALA A 11 14.13 -8.19 3.27
CA ALA A 11 15.53 -8.62 3.24
C ALA A 11 15.79 -9.76 2.24
N GLU A 12 14.79 -10.59 1.95
CA GLU A 12 14.88 -11.69 0.99
C GLU A 12 14.57 -11.25 -0.44
N LEU A 13 13.68 -10.26 -0.59
CA LEU A 13 13.27 -9.73 -1.89
C LEU A 13 12.94 -8.24 -1.76
N ASP A 14 13.87 -7.39 -2.17
CA ASP A 14 13.62 -5.98 -2.37
C ASP A 14 12.85 -5.76 -3.67
N LEU A 15 11.59 -5.34 -3.56
CA LEU A 15 10.73 -5.12 -4.72
C LEU A 15 11.15 -3.92 -5.57
N THR A 16 12.09 -3.10 -5.11
CA THR A 16 12.71 -2.04 -5.92
C THR A 16 13.85 -2.54 -6.81
N ASP A 17 14.41 -3.73 -6.52
CA ASP A 17 15.37 -4.41 -7.40
C ASP A 17 14.61 -5.17 -8.51
N GLN A 18 14.55 -4.56 -9.69
CA GLN A 18 13.89 -5.13 -10.85
C GLN A 18 14.42 -6.53 -11.22
N ALA A 19 15.74 -6.74 -11.13
CA ALA A 19 16.34 -8.01 -11.49
C ALA A 19 15.99 -9.13 -10.49
N ALA A 20 15.93 -8.80 -9.20
CA ALA A 20 15.48 -9.73 -8.16
C ALA A 20 14.00 -10.08 -8.33
N VAL A 21 13.14 -9.11 -8.61
CA VAL A 21 11.71 -9.33 -8.88
C VAL A 21 11.52 -10.19 -10.13
N ALA A 22 12.28 -9.91 -11.21
CA ALA A 22 12.22 -10.70 -12.44
C ALA A 22 12.56 -12.19 -12.19
N ARG A 23 13.63 -12.46 -11.45
CA ARG A 23 14.02 -13.83 -11.08
C ARG A 23 12.94 -14.50 -10.24
N PHE A 24 12.43 -13.82 -9.21
CA PHE A 24 11.40 -14.34 -8.34
C PHE A 24 10.15 -14.78 -9.13
N PHE A 25 9.63 -13.92 -10.01
CA PHE A 25 8.46 -14.26 -10.81
C PHE A 25 8.72 -15.36 -11.83
N ALA A 26 9.92 -15.44 -12.40
CA ALA A 26 10.30 -16.50 -13.33
C ALA A 26 10.39 -17.88 -12.64
N GLU A 27 10.84 -17.91 -11.39
CA GLU A 27 10.99 -19.11 -10.58
C GLU A 27 9.67 -19.58 -9.98
N GLU A 28 8.94 -18.68 -9.29
CA GLU A 28 7.74 -19.03 -8.53
C GLU A 28 6.48 -19.12 -9.40
N ARG A 29 6.38 -18.32 -10.48
CA ARG A 29 5.23 -18.26 -11.42
C ARG A 29 3.88 -18.26 -10.72
N PRO A 30 3.60 -17.29 -9.86
CA PRO A 30 2.37 -17.25 -9.09
C PRO A 30 1.14 -17.07 -10.00
N ASP A 31 0.11 -17.89 -9.83
CA ASP A 31 -1.18 -17.73 -10.53
C ASP A 31 -1.92 -16.46 -10.06
N TYR A 32 -1.82 -16.14 -8.78
CA TYR A 32 -2.51 -15.01 -8.13
C TYR A 32 -1.52 -14.18 -7.35
N VAL A 33 -1.58 -12.86 -7.51
CA VAL A 33 -0.68 -11.92 -6.87
C VAL A 33 -1.46 -10.92 -6.02
N PHE A 34 -1.10 -10.79 -4.75
CA PHE A 34 -1.66 -9.78 -3.84
C PHE A 34 -0.55 -8.77 -3.49
N VAL A 35 -0.67 -7.55 -4.01
CA VAL A 35 0.32 -6.50 -3.81
C VAL A 35 -0.06 -5.68 -2.58
N ALA A 36 0.29 -6.19 -1.40
CA ALA A 36 0.09 -5.52 -0.12
C ALA A 36 1.34 -4.73 0.34
N ALA A 37 2.42 -4.78 -0.43
CA ALA A 37 3.67 -4.09 -0.12
C ALA A 37 3.61 -2.61 -0.53
N ALA A 38 4.13 -1.75 0.34
CA ALA A 38 4.36 -0.34 0.06
C ALA A 38 5.30 0.25 1.12
N ARG A 39 6.04 1.31 0.75
CA ARG A 39 6.63 2.19 1.74
C ARG A 39 5.54 3.10 2.28
N VAL A 40 5.20 2.92 3.55
CA VAL A 40 4.14 3.67 4.24
C VAL A 40 4.70 4.42 5.44
N GLY A 41 4.00 5.46 5.88
CA GLY A 41 4.34 6.22 7.06
C GLY A 41 3.31 7.28 7.38
N GLY A 42 3.35 7.82 8.59
CA GLY A 42 2.50 8.92 9.01
C GLY A 42 2.81 10.24 8.27
N ILE A 43 2.07 11.29 8.59
CA ILE A 43 2.15 12.62 7.94
C ILE A 43 3.58 13.18 7.97
N MET A 44 4.29 13.06 9.09
CA MET A 44 5.65 13.57 9.23
C MET A 44 6.62 12.85 8.26
N ALA A 45 6.57 11.53 8.20
CA ALA A 45 7.43 10.77 7.30
C ALA A 45 7.15 11.09 5.82
N ASN A 46 5.87 11.20 5.44
CA ASN A 46 5.47 11.61 4.09
C ASN A 46 5.96 13.01 3.73
N SER A 47 5.95 13.94 4.67
CA SER A 47 6.41 15.32 4.46
C SER A 47 7.92 15.41 4.29
N ILE A 48 8.69 14.59 5.01
CA ILE A 48 10.16 14.63 5.03
C ILE A 48 10.75 13.81 3.88
N TYR A 49 10.27 12.58 3.66
CA TYR A 49 10.85 11.61 2.73
C TYR A 49 10.11 11.55 1.39
N ARG A 50 9.62 12.69 0.90
CA ARG A 50 8.76 12.79 -0.31
C ARG A 50 9.34 12.07 -1.53
N GLY A 51 10.63 12.30 -1.83
CA GLY A 51 11.31 11.67 -2.96
C GLY A 51 11.42 10.15 -2.83
N GLN A 52 11.68 9.64 -1.63
CA GLN A 52 11.74 8.20 -1.39
C GLN A 52 10.35 7.56 -1.50
N PHE A 53 9.33 8.18 -0.95
CA PHE A 53 7.97 7.65 -1.01
C PHE A 53 7.44 7.51 -2.43
N ILE A 54 7.63 8.51 -3.29
CA ILE A 54 7.17 8.42 -4.67
C ILE A 54 8.02 7.42 -5.46
N TYR A 55 9.35 7.48 -5.34
CA TYR A 55 10.26 6.63 -6.10
C TYR A 55 10.07 5.15 -5.76
N GLU A 56 10.23 4.78 -4.48
CA GLU A 56 10.19 3.38 -4.07
C GLU A 56 8.83 2.74 -4.36
N ASN A 57 7.71 3.45 -4.11
CA ASN A 57 6.39 2.89 -4.37
C ASN A 57 6.06 2.78 -5.86
N ILE A 58 6.52 3.70 -6.72
CA ILE A 58 6.35 3.57 -8.17
C ILE A 58 7.16 2.40 -8.69
N VAL A 59 8.43 2.30 -8.33
CA VAL A 59 9.31 1.23 -8.81
C VAL A 59 8.81 -0.14 -8.35
N LEU A 60 8.44 -0.27 -7.07
CA LEU A 60 7.85 -1.49 -6.52
C LEU A 60 6.60 -1.92 -7.31
N ALA A 61 5.64 -1.00 -7.49
CA ALA A 61 4.41 -1.29 -8.21
C ALA A 61 4.68 -1.68 -9.67
N ALA A 62 5.54 -0.93 -10.35
CA ALA A 62 5.91 -1.19 -11.73
C ALA A 62 6.57 -2.55 -11.90
N ASN A 63 7.54 -2.90 -11.05
CA ASN A 63 8.22 -4.19 -11.09
C ASN A 63 7.23 -5.35 -10.89
N VAL A 64 6.40 -5.29 -9.85
CA VAL A 64 5.49 -6.39 -9.53
C VAL A 64 4.42 -6.56 -10.61
N ILE A 65 3.76 -5.48 -11.04
CA ILE A 65 2.70 -5.53 -12.06
C ILE A 65 3.25 -6.03 -13.39
N HIS A 66 4.42 -5.52 -13.81
CA HIS A 66 5.04 -5.91 -15.07
C HIS A 66 5.46 -7.39 -15.09
N HIS A 67 6.14 -7.84 -14.04
CA HIS A 67 6.60 -9.23 -13.97
C HIS A 67 5.47 -10.23 -13.69
N ALA A 68 4.40 -9.84 -13.03
CA ALA A 68 3.18 -10.64 -12.93
C ALA A 68 2.59 -10.93 -14.32
N TRP A 69 2.47 -9.90 -15.16
CA TRP A 69 2.02 -10.07 -16.55
C TRP A 69 2.99 -10.92 -17.38
N LEU A 70 4.29 -10.62 -17.37
CA LEU A 70 5.29 -11.36 -18.15
C LEU A 70 5.32 -12.86 -17.83
N ASN A 71 5.02 -13.24 -16.61
CA ASN A 71 5.04 -14.63 -16.15
C ASN A 71 3.65 -15.28 -16.10
N GLY A 72 2.64 -14.64 -16.66
CA GLY A 72 1.32 -15.23 -16.89
C GLY A 72 0.45 -15.33 -15.65
N ALA A 73 0.60 -14.43 -14.67
CA ALA A 73 -0.30 -14.36 -13.53
C ALA A 73 -1.75 -14.19 -14.02
N LYS A 74 -2.65 -15.03 -13.50
CA LYS A 74 -4.06 -15.04 -13.88
C LYS A 74 -4.82 -13.83 -13.36
N LYS A 75 -4.47 -13.42 -12.14
CA LYS A 75 -5.07 -12.24 -11.49
C LYS A 75 -4.08 -11.56 -10.56
N LEU A 76 -4.16 -10.24 -10.52
CA LEU A 76 -3.43 -9.43 -9.56
C LEU A 76 -4.39 -8.52 -8.82
N LEU A 77 -4.25 -8.44 -7.50
CA LEU A 77 -4.91 -7.48 -6.63
C LEU A 77 -3.89 -6.43 -6.15
N PHE A 78 -4.06 -5.19 -6.59
CA PHE A 78 -3.25 -4.06 -6.13
C PHE A 78 -4.01 -3.29 -5.05
N LEU A 79 -3.38 -3.12 -3.89
CA LEU A 79 -3.93 -2.30 -2.81
C LEU A 79 -3.58 -0.83 -3.04
N GLY A 80 -4.59 -0.06 -3.45
CA GLY A 80 -4.55 1.40 -3.48
C GLY A 80 -4.65 2.00 -2.08
N SER A 81 -5.23 3.18 -2.00
CA SER A 81 -5.48 3.89 -0.75
C SER A 81 -6.50 5.00 -0.99
N THR A 82 -7.30 5.34 -0.01
CA THR A 82 -8.25 6.48 -0.11
C THR A 82 -7.57 7.84 -0.26
N CYS A 83 -6.28 7.95 0.03
CA CYS A 83 -5.51 9.20 -0.17
C CYS A 83 -5.32 9.58 -1.64
N ILE A 84 -5.67 8.72 -2.59
CA ILE A 84 -5.64 9.02 -4.03
C ILE A 84 -6.74 9.98 -4.48
N TYR A 85 -7.78 10.13 -3.67
CA TYR A 85 -8.88 11.04 -3.96
C TYR A 85 -8.50 12.49 -3.66
N PRO A 86 -9.12 13.46 -4.38
CA PRO A 86 -8.88 14.87 -4.12
C PRO A 86 -9.12 15.25 -2.65
N ARG A 87 -8.33 16.21 -2.16
CA ARG A 87 -8.49 16.74 -0.81
C ARG A 87 -9.91 17.23 -0.52
N GLU A 88 -10.50 17.92 -1.48
CA GLU A 88 -11.85 18.50 -1.39
C GLU A 88 -12.90 17.64 -2.12
N ALA A 89 -12.71 16.30 -2.12
CA ALA A 89 -13.68 15.40 -2.74
C ALA A 89 -15.04 15.47 -2.04
N PRO A 90 -16.16 15.35 -2.78
CA PRO A 90 -17.48 15.30 -2.20
C PRO A 90 -17.63 14.12 -1.25
N GLN A 91 -18.58 14.25 -0.29
CA GLN A 91 -18.89 13.19 0.66
C GLN A 91 -20.35 12.74 0.52
N PRO A 92 -20.58 11.43 0.31
CA PRO A 92 -19.61 10.33 0.11
C PRO A 92 -18.79 10.48 -1.16
N MET A 93 -17.52 10.03 -1.13
CA MET A 93 -16.61 10.13 -2.28
C MET A 93 -17.01 9.15 -3.38
N PRO A 94 -17.37 9.61 -4.59
CA PRO A 94 -17.54 8.73 -5.74
C PRO A 94 -16.20 8.41 -6.40
N GLU A 95 -16.09 7.24 -7.03
CA GLU A 95 -14.83 6.82 -7.66
C GLU A 95 -14.39 7.71 -8.83
N ASP A 96 -15.34 8.31 -9.54
CA ASP A 96 -15.10 9.19 -10.69
C ASP A 96 -14.52 10.57 -10.33
N CYS A 97 -14.46 10.91 -9.03
CA CYS A 97 -13.78 12.12 -8.60
C CYS A 97 -12.24 12.01 -8.61
N LEU A 98 -11.70 10.83 -8.91
CA LEU A 98 -10.26 10.63 -9.03
C LEU A 98 -9.64 11.58 -10.08
N LEU A 99 -8.55 12.26 -9.71
CA LEU A 99 -7.81 13.19 -10.57
C LEU A 99 -8.61 14.44 -11.02
N THR A 100 -9.69 14.78 -10.38
CA THR A 100 -10.51 15.97 -10.73
C THR A 100 -10.04 17.25 -10.07
N SER A 101 -9.26 17.16 -8.99
CA SER A 101 -8.67 18.32 -8.31
C SER A 101 -7.43 17.94 -7.50
N PRO A 102 -6.71 18.90 -6.87
CA PRO A 102 -5.47 18.62 -6.13
C PRO A 102 -5.64 17.61 -5.01
N LEU A 103 -4.60 16.79 -4.83
CA LEU A 103 -4.47 15.84 -3.72
C LEU A 103 -4.10 16.56 -2.41
N GLU A 104 -4.19 15.84 -1.29
CA GLU A 104 -3.64 16.33 -0.01
C GLU A 104 -2.11 16.44 -0.12
N TYR A 105 -1.58 17.65 0.03
CA TYR A 105 -0.18 17.99 -0.24
C TYR A 105 0.81 17.17 0.57
N THR A 106 0.50 16.87 1.83
CA THR A 106 1.46 16.19 2.74
C THR A 106 1.74 14.75 2.32
N ASN A 107 0.77 14.06 1.72
CA ASN A 107 0.90 12.69 1.26
C ASN A 107 0.82 12.52 -0.27
N GLU A 108 0.83 13.63 -1.02
CA GLU A 108 0.71 13.63 -2.48
C GLU A 108 1.71 12.68 -3.18
N PRO A 109 3.02 12.60 -2.81
CA PRO A 109 3.96 11.68 -3.44
C PRO A 109 3.55 10.21 -3.31
N TYR A 110 3.04 9.81 -2.14
CA TYR A 110 2.50 8.48 -1.92
C TYR A 110 1.22 8.27 -2.73
N ALA A 111 0.29 9.22 -2.69
CA ALA A 111 -0.96 9.15 -3.44
C ALA A 111 -0.72 9.01 -4.94
N VAL A 112 0.18 9.81 -5.52
CA VAL A 112 0.57 9.72 -6.93
C VAL A 112 1.14 8.34 -7.27
N SER A 113 1.96 7.77 -6.40
CA SER A 113 2.51 6.42 -6.62
C SER A 113 1.41 5.34 -6.64
N LYS A 114 0.40 5.46 -5.78
CA LYS A 114 -0.75 4.56 -5.77
C LYS A 114 -1.65 4.73 -7.00
N ILE A 115 -1.87 5.97 -7.45
CA ILE A 115 -2.56 6.26 -8.71
C ILE A 115 -1.82 5.63 -9.89
N ALA A 116 -0.49 5.77 -9.93
CA ALA A 116 0.34 5.18 -11.00
C ALA A 116 0.18 3.65 -11.07
N GLY A 117 0.26 2.96 -9.94
CA GLY A 117 0.05 1.50 -9.89
C GLY A 117 -1.35 1.07 -10.33
N MET A 118 -2.38 1.79 -9.88
CA MET A 118 -3.77 1.54 -10.29
C MET A 118 -3.95 1.76 -11.81
N LYS A 119 -3.45 2.87 -12.34
CA LYS A 119 -3.53 3.17 -13.78
C LYS A 119 -2.70 2.20 -14.62
N MET A 120 -1.63 1.66 -14.06
CA MET A 120 -0.87 0.60 -14.71
C MET A 120 -1.69 -0.69 -14.81
N CYS A 121 -2.41 -1.11 -13.76
CA CYS A 121 -3.33 -2.26 -13.83
C CYS A 121 -4.39 -2.06 -14.91
N GLU A 122 -5.04 -0.89 -14.95
CA GLU A 122 -6.03 -0.53 -15.96
C GLU A 122 -5.44 -0.61 -17.39
N ALA A 123 -4.28 0.00 -17.60
CA ALA A 123 -3.59 0.00 -18.91
C ALA A 123 -3.22 -1.42 -19.38
N TYR A 124 -2.77 -2.28 -18.44
CA TYR A 124 -2.44 -3.67 -18.75
C TYR A 124 -3.69 -4.49 -19.10
N ASN A 125 -4.81 -4.25 -18.41
CA ASN A 125 -6.09 -4.88 -18.76
C ASN A 125 -6.51 -4.49 -20.17
N MET A 126 -6.44 -3.20 -20.53
CA MET A 126 -6.84 -2.71 -21.84
C MET A 126 -5.92 -3.21 -22.97
N GLN A 127 -4.62 -3.24 -22.74
CA GLN A 127 -3.64 -3.58 -23.77
C GLN A 127 -3.41 -5.07 -23.92
N TYR A 128 -3.37 -5.81 -22.82
CA TYR A 128 -2.94 -7.21 -22.80
C TYR A 128 -4.04 -8.18 -22.36
N GLY A 129 -5.23 -7.68 -22.01
CA GLY A 129 -6.34 -8.52 -21.56
C GLY A 129 -6.11 -9.20 -20.23
N THR A 130 -5.31 -8.61 -19.33
CA THR A 130 -5.09 -9.12 -17.98
C THR A 130 -6.33 -8.96 -17.10
N ASP A 131 -6.38 -9.67 -15.97
CA ASP A 131 -7.40 -9.52 -14.91
C ASP A 131 -6.71 -8.92 -13.66
N PHE A 132 -6.24 -7.69 -13.79
CA PHE A 132 -5.57 -6.96 -12.72
C PHE A 132 -6.53 -5.94 -12.14
N ILE A 133 -6.84 -6.08 -10.85
CA ILE A 133 -7.78 -5.20 -10.15
C ILE A 133 -7.08 -4.36 -9.10
N ALA A 134 -7.55 -3.14 -8.90
CA ALA A 134 -7.13 -2.27 -7.83
C ALA A 134 -8.30 -2.01 -6.89
N VAL A 135 -8.05 -2.06 -5.58
CA VAL A 135 -9.06 -1.75 -4.55
C VAL A 135 -8.56 -0.64 -3.66
N MET A 136 -9.49 0.18 -3.17
CA MET A 136 -9.21 1.35 -2.32
C MET A 136 -9.65 1.05 -0.88
N PRO A 137 -8.86 0.31 -0.10
CA PRO A 137 -9.20 0.08 1.29
C PRO A 137 -9.14 1.41 2.06
N THR A 138 -10.07 1.59 2.97
CA THR A 138 -9.94 2.60 4.02
C THR A 138 -8.84 2.19 5.00
N ASN A 139 -8.56 3.00 6.01
CA ASN A 139 -7.57 2.62 7.02
C ASN A 139 -8.03 1.35 7.73
N LEU A 140 -7.28 0.27 7.47
CA LEU A 140 -7.50 -1.02 8.11
C LEU A 140 -6.86 -1.00 9.50
N TYR A 141 -7.45 -1.72 10.42
CA TYR A 141 -6.94 -1.92 11.79
C TYR A 141 -7.27 -3.32 12.27
N GLY A 142 -6.56 -3.82 13.26
CA GLY A 142 -6.83 -5.14 13.81
C GLY A 142 -5.70 -5.69 14.68
N PRO A 143 -5.77 -6.98 15.04
CA PRO A 143 -4.68 -7.67 15.72
C PRO A 143 -3.37 -7.57 14.92
N ASN A 144 -2.25 -7.40 15.62
CA ASN A 144 -0.92 -7.23 15.04
C ASN A 144 -0.68 -5.90 14.28
N ASP A 145 -1.54 -4.89 14.50
CA ASP A 145 -1.28 -3.54 14.00
C ASP A 145 -0.05 -2.91 14.68
N ASN A 146 0.43 -1.81 14.12
CA ASN A 146 1.51 -1.04 14.72
C ASN A 146 0.94 -0.09 15.78
N PHE A 147 1.25 -0.34 17.05
CA PHE A 147 0.83 0.48 18.20
C PHE A 147 1.92 1.46 18.67
N ASP A 148 2.96 1.72 17.89
CA ASP A 148 4.00 2.68 18.22
C ASP A 148 3.41 4.10 18.35
N LEU A 149 3.80 4.84 19.40
CA LEU A 149 3.20 6.14 19.72
C LEU A 149 3.50 7.24 18.69
N GLU A 150 4.58 7.10 17.92
CA GLU A 150 5.02 8.09 16.93
C GLU A 150 4.71 7.68 15.49
N ARG A 151 4.64 6.36 15.21
CA ARG A 151 4.58 5.82 13.86
C ARG A 151 3.27 5.13 13.51
N SER A 152 2.41 4.86 14.49
CA SER A 152 1.12 4.20 14.26
C SER A 152 0.10 5.12 13.58
N HIS A 153 -0.87 4.50 12.95
CA HIS A 153 -2.07 5.20 12.48
C HIS A 153 -2.95 5.67 13.65
N VAL A 154 -3.92 6.54 13.36
CA VAL A 154 -4.71 7.23 14.38
C VAL A 154 -5.40 6.27 15.36
N LEU A 155 -6.08 5.23 14.85
CA LEU A 155 -6.85 4.32 15.70
C LEU A 155 -5.97 3.51 16.66
N PRO A 156 -4.92 2.80 16.22
CA PRO A 156 -4.03 2.10 17.14
C PRO A 156 -3.30 3.04 18.10
N ALA A 157 -2.93 4.26 17.66
CA ALA A 157 -2.36 5.27 18.56
C ALA A 157 -3.32 5.67 19.67
N LEU A 158 -4.61 5.89 19.36
CA LEU A 158 -5.62 6.22 20.34
C LEU A 158 -5.88 5.07 21.31
N ILE A 159 -5.99 3.83 20.81
CA ILE A 159 -6.14 2.64 21.64
C ILE A 159 -5.00 2.55 22.66
N ARG A 160 -3.75 2.69 22.20
CA ARG A 160 -2.58 2.64 23.09
C ARG A 160 -2.59 3.78 24.11
N LYS A 161 -2.88 5.02 23.68
CA LYS A 161 -2.93 6.18 24.59
C LYS A 161 -4.01 6.02 25.67
N MET A 162 -5.20 5.53 25.29
CA MET A 162 -6.27 5.27 26.24
C MET A 162 -5.89 4.16 27.23
N HIS A 163 -5.26 3.08 26.74
CA HIS A 163 -4.78 2.01 27.60
C HIS A 163 -3.74 2.50 28.61
N LEU A 164 -2.74 3.26 28.14
CA LEU A 164 -1.71 3.84 29.02
C LEU A 164 -2.32 4.82 30.04
N GLY A 165 -3.28 5.65 29.62
CA GLY A 165 -3.99 6.56 30.52
C GLY A 165 -4.73 5.81 31.63
N HIS A 166 -5.43 4.74 31.29
CA HIS A 166 -6.12 3.89 32.26
C HIS A 166 -5.14 3.18 33.21
N ALA A 167 -4.02 2.68 32.72
CA ALA A 167 -2.98 2.06 33.52
C ALA A 167 -2.41 3.05 34.54
N LEU A 168 -2.11 4.28 34.13
CA LEU A 168 -1.63 5.34 35.02
C LEU A 168 -2.67 5.67 36.11
N GLU A 169 -3.95 5.78 35.77
CA GLU A 169 -5.03 6.04 36.74
C GLU A 169 -5.18 4.88 37.75
N SER A 170 -4.93 3.64 37.33
CA SER A 170 -5.00 2.44 38.17
C SER A 170 -3.72 2.14 38.97
N GLY A 171 -2.66 2.94 38.76
CA GLY A 171 -1.37 2.75 39.42
C GLY A 171 -0.53 1.58 38.85
N ASP A 172 -0.84 1.15 37.63
CA ASP A 172 -0.05 0.12 36.92
C ASP A 172 1.12 0.77 36.18
N GLU A 173 2.28 0.82 36.81
CA GLU A 173 3.51 1.40 36.25
C GLU A 173 4.23 0.45 35.26
N ALA A 174 3.75 -0.78 35.10
CA ALA A 174 4.35 -1.80 34.23
C ALA A 174 3.71 -1.88 32.83
N ALA A 175 2.68 -1.09 32.55
CA ALA A 175 1.90 -1.13 31.32
C ALA A 175 2.58 -0.45 30.11
#